data_e91d00616849ad2cad2c3efa7ee6e577
#
_entry.id   e91d00616849ad2cad2c3efa7ee6e577
#
_cell.length_a   1.000
_cell.length_b   1.000
_cell.length_c   1.000
_cell.angle_alpha   90.00
_cell.angle_beta   90.00
_cell.angle_gamma   90.00
#
_symmetry.space_group_name_H-M   'P 1'
#
loop_
_entity.id
_entity.type
_entity.pdbx_description
1 polymer ?
#
loop_
_entity_poly.entity_id
_entity_poly.type
_entity_poly.pdbx_seq_one_letter_code
_entity_poly.pdbx_strand_id
1 'polypeptide(L)'
;RGHNYNDVIESFQISKDAGYKIVAHMMPGLPTMTPEGDISDFKKLFDDSQLRPDMLKIYPSLVIENTPLYEEYKRGEYTPYSDQDMIRVLTEVKRNVPKWVRIMRIQREISPKEIIAGPKSGNLRQIVHQNLSKEGISCKCIRCREAGLSNKKTDDQNLKLNRIDYESSGGNEVFLSYEDANDSIYGFLRLRKPSILAHRREVGNDSCIVRELHVYGKSLKLGEKGENAIQHSGLGKNLMKEAEKISKEEFD
;
A
#
# COMPACT_ATOMS: atom_id res chain seq x y z
N ARG A 1 4.29 -3.94 -23.14
CA ARG A 1 5.50 -3.88 -22.29
C ARG A 1 6.24 -5.22 -22.20
N GLY A 2 5.89 -6.22 -23.00
CA GLY A 2 6.60 -7.50 -23.07
C GLY A 2 6.32 -8.47 -21.92
N HIS A 3 5.29 -8.23 -21.07
CA HIS A 3 4.82 -9.14 -20.04
C HIS A 3 3.29 -9.18 -20.02
N ASN A 4 2.75 -10.28 -19.56
CA ASN A 4 1.32 -10.54 -19.43
C ASN A 4 0.91 -10.64 -17.94
N TYR A 5 -0.36 -10.92 -17.70
CA TYR A 5 -0.90 -11.03 -16.33
C TYR A 5 -0.27 -12.17 -15.53
N ASN A 6 0.01 -13.31 -16.15
CA ASN A 6 0.63 -14.45 -15.48
C ASN A 6 2.06 -14.14 -15.04
N ASP A 7 2.82 -13.38 -15.84
CA ASP A 7 4.17 -12.93 -15.47
C ASP A 7 4.12 -12.03 -14.21
N VAL A 8 3.06 -11.24 -14.06
CA VAL A 8 2.86 -10.42 -12.85
C VAL A 8 2.57 -11.32 -11.64
N ILE A 9 1.67 -12.31 -11.79
CA ILE A 9 1.33 -13.27 -10.71
C ILE A 9 2.59 -14.00 -10.25
N GLU A 10 3.37 -14.55 -11.18
CA GLU A 10 4.62 -15.26 -10.90
C GLU A 10 5.63 -14.36 -10.20
N SER A 11 5.79 -13.11 -10.67
CA SER A 11 6.66 -12.12 -10.04
C SER A 11 6.26 -11.82 -8.59
N PHE A 12 4.95 -11.72 -8.31
CA PHE A 12 4.44 -11.52 -6.96
C PHE A 12 4.77 -12.72 -6.06
N GLN A 13 4.50 -13.94 -6.54
CA GLN A 13 4.74 -15.17 -5.79
C GLN A 13 6.23 -15.34 -5.47
N ILE A 14 7.12 -15.27 -6.46
CA ILE A 14 8.57 -15.40 -6.28
C ILE A 14 9.08 -14.35 -5.29
N SER A 15 8.67 -13.10 -5.45
CA SER A 15 9.16 -12.01 -4.61
C SER A 15 8.69 -12.13 -3.16
N LYS A 16 7.42 -12.49 -2.92
CA LYS A 16 6.89 -12.67 -1.57
C LYS A 16 7.53 -13.86 -0.86
N ASP A 17 7.71 -14.98 -1.54
CA ASP A 17 8.36 -16.17 -0.98
C ASP A 17 9.86 -15.97 -0.75
N ALA A 18 10.47 -14.99 -1.42
CA ALA A 18 11.83 -14.53 -1.11
C ALA A 18 11.90 -13.50 0.05
N GLY A 19 10.76 -13.15 0.66
CA GLY A 19 10.69 -12.21 1.78
C GLY A 19 10.60 -10.73 1.37
N TYR A 20 10.50 -10.42 0.08
CA TYR A 20 10.40 -9.03 -0.38
C TYR A 20 9.00 -8.43 -0.17
N LYS A 21 8.97 -7.11 0.02
CA LYS A 21 7.75 -6.30 -0.05
C LYS A 21 7.43 -5.96 -1.49
N ILE A 22 6.16 -6.12 -1.87
CA ILE A 22 5.69 -5.78 -3.22
C ILE A 22 5.19 -4.35 -3.24
N VAL A 23 5.79 -3.53 -4.11
CA VAL A 23 5.30 -2.19 -4.44
C VAL A 23 4.70 -2.22 -5.84
N ALA A 24 3.39 -2.30 -5.95
CA ALA A 24 2.73 -2.19 -7.24
C ALA A 24 2.68 -0.73 -7.72
N HIS A 25 3.05 -0.50 -8.98
CA HIS A 25 2.94 0.78 -9.66
C HIS A 25 1.70 0.75 -10.55
N MET A 26 0.66 1.47 -10.15
CA MET A 26 -0.58 1.61 -10.92
C MET A 26 -0.59 2.94 -11.68
N MET A 27 -0.99 2.88 -12.94
CA MET A 27 -1.03 4.05 -13.82
C MET A 27 -2.45 4.22 -14.39
N PRO A 28 -3.37 4.86 -13.63
CA PRO A 28 -4.71 5.10 -14.14
C PRO A 28 -4.70 6.11 -15.29
N GLY A 29 -5.65 5.93 -16.23
CA GLY A 29 -5.82 6.76 -17.40
C GLY A 29 -4.87 6.41 -18.55
N LEU A 30 -4.38 5.17 -18.64
CA LEU A 30 -3.65 4.71 -19.84
C LEU A 30 -4.57 4.66 -21.08
N PRO A 31 -4.01 4.68 -22.31
CA PRO A 31 -4.81 4.48 -23.53
C PRO A 31 -5.75 3.28 -23.41
N THR A 32 -6.96 3.41 -23.93
CA THR A 32 -8.05 2.43 -23.89
C THR A 32 -8.71 2.20 -22.53
N MET A 33 -8.20 2.79 -21.44
CA MET A 33 -8.83 2.68 -20.12
C MET A 33 -9.95 3.70 -19.91
N THR A 34 -10.90 3.31 -19.08
CA THR A 34 -11.97 4.17 -18.57
C THR A 34 -11.85 4.30 -17.04
N PRO A 35 -12.41 5.35 -16.41
CA PRO A 35 -12.42 5.47 -14.96
C PRO A 35 -13.00 4.24 -14.26
N GLU A 36 -14.05 3.64 -14.80
CA GLU A 36 -14.67 2.41 -14.29
C GLU A 36 -13.74 1.20 -14.42
N GLY A 37 -13.03 1.10 -15.54
CA GLY A 37 -12.02 0.06 -15.79
C GLY A 37 -10.89 0.14 -14.77
N ASP A 38 -10.32 1.33 -14.58
CA ASP A 38 -9.27 1.54 -13.57
C ASP A 38 -9.75 1.22 -12.16
N ILE A 39 -10.97 1.63 -11.76
CA ILE A 39 -11.56 1.29 -10.47
C ILE A 39 -11.69 -0.23 -10.31
N SER A 40 -12.13 -0.93 -11.36
CA SER A 40 -12.23 -2.39 -11.37
C SER A 40 -10.86 -3.06 -11.22
N ASP A 41 -9.84 -2.57 -11.91
CA ASP A 41 -8.47 -3.09 -11.82
C ASP A 41 -7.86 -2.89 -10.42
N PHE A 42 -8.10 -1.75 -9.78
CA PHE A 42 -7.69 -1.55 -8.39
C PHE A 42 -8.42 -2.49 -7.42
N LYS A 43 -9.72 -2.74 -7.60
CA LYS A 43 -10.46 -3.70 -6.80
C LYS A 43 -9.88 -5.10 -6.99
N LYS A 44 -9.68 -5.52 -8.24
CA LYS A 44 -9.03 -6.80 -8.55
C LYS A 44 -7.67 -6.94 -7.89
N LEU A 45 -6.84 -5.88 -7.92
CA LEU A 45 -5.52 -5.89 -7.27
C LEU A 45 -5.59 -6.17 -5.76
N PHE A 46 -6.67 -5.75 -5.08
CA PHE A 46 -6.86 -5.96 -3.65
C PHE A 46 -7.58 -7.28 -3.32
N ASP A 47 -8.49 -7.71 -4.17
CA ASP A 47 -9.37 -8.85 -3.89
C ASP A 47 -8.77 -10.18 -4.39
N ASP A 48 -8.04 -10.16 -5.50
CA ASP A 48 -7.42 -11.35 -6.09
C ASP A 48 -6.27 -11.85 -5.19
N SER A 49 -6.43 -13.06 -4.64
CA SER A 49 -5.42 -13.69 -3.78
C SER A 49 -4.09 -13.96 -4.48
N GLN A 50 -4.05 -13.97 -5.80
CA GLN A 50 -2.81 -14.11 -6.56
C GLN A 50 -1.95 -12.82 -6.54
N LEU A 51 -2.54 -11.69 -6.15
CA LEU A 51 -1.89 -10.37 -6.12
C LEU A 51 -1.71 -9.86 -4.68
N ARG A 52 -2.58 -8.97 -4.22
CA ARG A 52 -2.57 -8.35 -2.88
C ARG A 52 -1.22 -7.76 -2.50
N PRO A 53 -0.81 -6.64 -3.12
CA PRO A 53 0.47 -6.00 -2.86
C PRO A 53 0.54 -5.43 -1.43
N ASP A 54 1.77 -5.23 -0.94
CA ASP A 54 2.03 -4.58 0.35
C ASP A 54 1.91 -3.06 0.26
N MET A 55 2.30 -2.51 -0.87
CA MET A 55 2.40 -1.07 -1.10
C MET A 55 1.95 -0.68 -2.50
N LEU A 56 1.51 0.57 -2.65
CA LEU A 56 1.14 1.16 -3.93
C LEU A 56 1.86 2.49 -4.17
N LYS A 57 2.23 2.70 -5.42
CA LYS A 57 2.47 4.02 -6.01
C LYS A 57 1.46 4.20 -7.14
N ILE A 58 0.72 5.29 -7.10
CA ILE A 58 -0.30 5.59 -8.11
C ILE A 58 0.18 6.80 -8.90
N TYR A 59 0.39 6.60 -10.19
CA TYR A 59 0.91 7.62 -11.10
C TYR A 59 -0.07 7.85 -12.23
N PRO A 60 -0.95 8.88 -12.12
CA PRO A 60 -1.84 9.28 -13.21
C PRO A 60 -1.08 9.42 -14.53
N SER A 61 -1.67 8.94 -15.61
CA SER A 61 -1.13 9.12 -16.95
C SER A 61 -1.23 10.59 -17.36
N LEU A 62 -0.13 11.13 -17.84
CA LEU A 62 0.01 12.53 -18.24
C LEU A 62 0.56 12.61 -19.65
N VAL A 63 0.06 13.56 -20.44
CA VAL A 63 0.59 13.89 -21.75
C VAL A 63 1.74 14.88 -21.57
N ILE A 64 2.94 14.45 -21.93
CA ILE A 64 4.18 15.23 -21.85
C ILE A 64 4.78 15.31 -23.25
N GLU A 65 5.25 16.48 -23.63
CA GLU A 65 5.85 16.74 -24.94
C GLU A 65 6.98 15.75 -25.28
N ASN A 66 7.14 15.44 -26.55
CA ASN A 66 8.16 14.50 -27.05
C ASN A 66 8.05 13.05 -26.53
N THR A 67 6.84 12.61 -26.17
CA THR A 67 6.53 11.21 -25.83
C THR A 67 5.63 10.56 -26.88
N PRO A 68 5.65 9.21 -27.02
CA PRO A 68 4.70 8.52 -27.90
C PRO A 68 3.23 8.88 -27.59
N LEU A 69 2.88 9.00 -26.31
CA LEU A 69 1.53 9.35 -25.87
C LEU A 69 1.12 10.78 -26.31
N TYR A 70 2.08 11.70 -26.40
CA TYR A 70 1.83 13.04 -26.93
C TYR A 70 1.47 13.00 -28.42
N GLU A 71 2.10 12.11 -29.21
CA GLU A 71 1.79 11.96 -30.63
C GLU A 71 0.38 11.34 -30.81
N GLU A 72 0.00 10.36 -30.00
CA GLU A 72 -1.36 9.79 -29.97
C GLU A 72 -2.41 10.86 -29.60
N TYR A 73 -2.10 11.69 -28.59
CA TYR A 73 -2.96 12.80 -28.18
C TYR A 73 -3.15 13.83 -29.33
N LYS A 74 -2.07 14.22 -30.01
CA LYS A 74 -2.16 15.16 -31.17
C LYS A 74 -3.01 14.61 -32.29
N ARG A 75 -2.98 13.29 -32.52
CA ARG A 75 -3.81 12.64 -33.55
C ARG A 75 -5.25 12.42 -33.11
N GLY A 76 -5.59 12.76 -31.87
CA GLY A 76 -6.93 12.51 -31.31
C GLY A 76 -7.21 11.03 -30.97
N GLU A 77 -6.20 10.18 -30.95
CA GLU A 77 -6.27 8.74 -30.64
C GLU A 77 -6.31 8.47 -29.12
N TYR A 78 -5.88 9.44 -28.32
CA TYR A 78 -5.86 9.38 -26.86
C TYR A 78 -6.48 10.63 -26.25
N THR A 79 -7.37 10.43 -25.27
CA THR A 79 -7.94 11.48 -24.44
C THR A 79 -7.58 11.21 -22.98
N PRO A 80 -6.78 12.08 -22.34
CA PRO A 80 -6.42 11.91 -20.93
C PRO A 80 -7.62 12.19 -20.02
N TYR A 81 -7.61 11.59 -18.81
CA TYR A 81 -8.62 11.89 -17.80
C TYR A 81 -8.60 13.37 -17.40
N SER A 82 -9.78 13.89 -17.10
CA SER A 82 -9.93 15.16 -16.40
C SER A 82 -9.48 15.05 -14.93
N ASP A 83 -9.27 16.20 -14.27
CA ASP A 83 -9.05 16.22 -12.82
C ASP A 83 -10.20 15.53 -12.05
N GLN A 84 -11.45 15.71 -12.52
CA GLN A 84 -12.64 15.10 -11.89
C GLN A 84 -12.65 13.58 -12.01
N ASP A 85 -12.35 13.04 -13.20
CA ASP A 85 -12.26 11.59 -13.40
C ASP A 85 -11.17 10.98 -12.52
N MET A 86 -10.01 11.62 -12.48
CA MET A 86 -8.90 11.15 -11.64
C MET A 86 -9.23 11.21 -10.15
N ILE A 87 -9.86 12.28 -9.68
CA ILE A 87 -10.32 12.41 -8.28
C ILE A 87 -11.33 11.31 -7.96
N ARG A 88 -12.25 11.00 -8.88
CA ARG A 88 -13.24 9.92 -8.72
C ARG A 88 -12.54 8.56 -8.58
N VAL A 89 -11.63 8.22 -9.50
CA VAL A 89 -10.87 6.96 -9.44
C VAL A 89 -10.11 6.86 -8.10
N LEU A 90 -9.35 7.88 -7.73
CA LEU A 90 -8.55 7.90 -6.51
C LEU A 90 -9.42 7.84 -5.25
N THR A 91 -10.61 8.43 -5.26
CA THR A 91 -11.57 8.37 -4.14
C THR A 91 -12.02 6.93 -3.93
N GLU A 92 -12.41 6.23 -5.00
CA GLU A 92 -12.81 4.82 -4.92
C GLU A 92 -11.66 3.90 -4.51
N VAL A 93 -10.47 4.13 -5.02
CA VAL A 93 -9.27 3.38 -4.59
C VAL A 93 -9.04 3.54 -3.08
N LYS A 94 -9.10 4.77 -2.56
CA LYS A 94 -8.87 5.04 -1.13
C LYS A 94 -10.03 4.59 -0.23
N ARG A 95 -11.24 4.48 -0.75
CA ARG A 95 -12.41 3.91 -0.07
C ARG A 95 -12.23 2.41 0.17
N ASN A 96 -11.69 1.70 -0.82
CA ASN A 96 -11.62 0.24 -0.85
C ASN A 96 -10.25 -0.33 -0.43
N VAL A 97 -9.23 0.50 -0.20
CA VAL A 97 -7.89 0.03 0.13
C VAL A 97 -7.86 -0.77 1.44
N PRO A 98 -7.28 -1.98 1.46
CA PRO A 98 -7.16 -2.80 2.67
C PRO A 98 -6.24 -2.18 3.72
N LYS A 99 -6.45 -2.56 4.99
CA LYS A 99 -5.67 -2.06 6.14
C LYS A 99 -4.18 -2.41 6.08
N TRP A 100 -3.81 -3.50 5.43
CA TRP A 100 -2.41 -3.91 5.27
C TRP A 100 -1.67 -3.22 4.12
N VAL A 101 -2.35 -2.45 3.26
CA VAL A 101 -1.73 -1.77 2.13
C VAL A 101 -1.24 -0.37 2.52
N ARG A 102 -0.02 -0.02 2.09
CA ARG A 102 0.51 1.35 2.19
C ARG A 102 0.45 2.07 0.85
N ILE A 103 -0.35 3.10 0.70
CA ILE A 103 -0.28 3.99 -0.48
C ILE A 103 0.86 5.00 -0.26
N MET A 104 2.03 4.67 -0.82
CA MET A 104 3.25 5.46 -0.65
C MET A 104 3.14 6.84 -1.31
N ARG A 105 2.73 6.85 -2.58
CA ARG A 105 2.66 8.07 -3.39
C ARG A 105 1.42 8.06 -4.26
N ILE A 106 0.80 9.22 -4.39
CA ILE A 106 -0.21 9.54 -5.39
C ILE A 106 0.38 10.70 -6.19
N GLN A 107 0.52 10.52 -7.50
CA GLN A 107 1.11 11.48 -8.43
C GLN A 107 2.66 11.54 -8.36
N ARG A 108 3.28 11.84 -9.51
CA ARG A 108 4.71 12.17 -9.62
C ARG A 108 4.90 13.68 -9.43
N GLU A 109 6.10 14.06 -9.04
CA GLU A 109 6.52 15.45 -9.00
C GLU A 109 6.96 15.89 -10.40
N ILE A 110 5.98 16.22 -11.24
CA ILE A 110 6.18 16.77 -12.58
C ILE A 110 5.69 18.21 -12.55
N SER A 111 6.48 19.12 -13.07
CA SER A 111 6.08 20.54 -13.15
C SER A 111 4.78 20.67 -13.95
N PRO A 112 3.75 21.40 -13.45
CA PRO A 112 2.54 21.65 -14.23
C PRO A 112 2.78 22.28 -15.59
N LYS A 113 3.92 22.97 -15.77
CA LYS A 113 4.32 23.58 -17.06
C LYS A 113 4.71 22.54 -18.10
N GLU A 114 5.13 21.35 -17.70
CA GLU A 114 5.50 20.23 -18.59
C GLU A 114 4.29 19.37 -18.98
N ILE A 115 3.16 19.54 -18.30
CA ILE A 115 1.95 18.76 -18.56
C ILE A 115 1.12 19.44 -19.63
N ILE A 116 1.10 18.86 -20.83
CA ILE A 116 0.28 19.34 -21.95
C ILE A 116 -1.19 19.05 -21.67
N ALA A 117 -1.53 17.82 -21.31
CA ALA A 117 -2.90 17.40 -21.00
C ALA A 117 -2.92 16.30 -19.92
N GLY A 118 -4.06 16.17 -19.24
CA GLY A 118 -4.27 15.25 -18.11
C GLY A 118 -4.43 16.00 -16.80
N PRO A 119 -4.54 15.29 -15.66
CA PRO A 119 -4.76 15.91 -14.35
C PRO A 119 -3.57 16.80 -13.95
N LYS A 120 -3.87 18.08 -13.71
CA LYS A 120 -2.88 19.11 -13.36
C LYS A 120 -2.87 19.48 -11.88
N SER A 121 -3.85 19.01 -11.12
CA SER A 121 -3.95 19.27 -9.67
C SER A 121 -2.79 18.68 -8.91
N GLY A 122 -1.90 19.50 -8.35
CA GLY A 122 -0.70 19.09 -7.61
C GLY A 122 -0.99 18.48 -6.23
N ASN A 123 -2.25 18.57 -5.74
CA ASN A 123 -2.67 18.17 -4.40
C ASN A 123 -3.79 17.11 -4.39
N LEU A 124 -3.81 16.22 -5.40
CA LEU A 124 -4.84 15.17 -5.57
C LEU A 124 -5.09 14.38 -4.26
N ARG A 125 -4.05 14.04 -3.51
CA ARG A 125 -4.19 13.33 -2.22
C ARG A 125 -5.06 14.11 -1.23
N GLN A 126 -4.89 15.42 -1.12
CA GLN A 126 -5.65 16.27 -0.19
C GLN A 126 -7.10 16.39 -0.61
N ILE A 127 -7.35 16.62 -1.91
CA ILE A 127 -8.72 16.72 -2.47
C ILE A 127 -9.48 15.43 -2.21
N VAL A 128 -8.88 14.27 -2.50
CA VAL A 128 -9.49 12.96 -2.27
C VAL A 128 -9.78 12.72 -0.77
N HIS A 129 -8.88 13.14 0.13
CA HIS A 129 -9.13 13.08 1.58
C HIS A 129 -10.33 13.94 2.00
N GLN A 130 -10.41 15.17 1.47
CA GLN A 130 -11.54 16.07 1.75
C GLN A 130 -12.87 15.48 1.27
N ASN A 131 -12.89 14.85 0.08
CA ASN A 131 -14.09 14.21 -0.45
C ASN A 131 -14.55 13.04 0.43
N LEU A 132 -13.64 12.15 0.81
CA LEU A 132 -13.94 11.06 1.73
C LEU A 132 -14.45 11.55 3.09
N SER A 133 -13.83 12.62 3.62
CA SER A 133 -14.24 13.21 4.91
C SER A 133 -15.64 13.79 4.87
N LYS A 134 -16.06 14.41 3.76
CA LYS A 134 -17.44 14.89 3.57
C LYS A 134 -18.49 13.77 3.62
N GLU A 135 -18.08 12.56 3.25
CA GLU A 135 -18.90 11.35 3.31
C GLU A 135 -18.79 10.60 4.65
N GLY A 136 -18.04 11.12 5.62
CA GLY A 136 -17.76 10.46 6.90
C GLY A 136 -16.84 9.25 6.79
N ILE A 137 -16.10 9.11 5.67
CA ILE A 137 -15.23 7.96 5.39
C ILE A 137 -13.77 8.35 5.61
N SER A 138 -13.00 7.46 6.23
CA SER A 138 -11.55 7.56 6.37
C SER A 138 -10.83 6.50 5.56
N CYS A 139 -9.76 6.88 4.86
CA CYS A 139 -8.91 5.94 4.15
C CYS A 139 -8.20 4.99 5.12
N LYS A 140 -8.30 3.69 4.89
CA LYS A 140 -7.76 2.64 5.77
C LYS A 140 -6.29 2.28 5.50
N CYS A 141 -5.63 2.87 4.48
CA CYS A 141 -4.25 2.51 4.19
C CYS A 141 -3.30 2.89 5.35
N ILE A 142 -2.21 2.15 5.51
CA ILE A 142 -1.22 2.34 6.58
C ILE A 142 -0.78 3.81 6.69
N ARG A 143 -0.43 4.47 5.56
CA ARG A 143 0.04 5.86 5.58
C ARG A 143 -0.99 6.84 6.16
N CYS A 144 -2.28 6.62 5.95
CA CYS A 144 -3.33 7.51 6.46
C CYS A 144 -3.65 7.28 7.94
N ARG A 145 -3.23 6.13 8.45
CA ARG A 145 -3.41 5.69 9.83
C ARG A 145 -2.15 5.81 10.68
N GLU A 146 -1.00 6.12 10.06
CA GLU A 146 0.31 6.23 10.72
C GLU A 146 0.28 7.27 11.83
N ALA A 147 0.60 6.86 13.05
CA ALA A 147 0.74 7.75 14.20
C ALA A 147 1.82 8.80 13.93
N GLY A 148 1.48 10.07 14.13
CA GLY A 148 2.35 11.21 13.83
C GLY A 148 2.17 11.82 12.44
N LEU A 149 1.54 11.14 11.48
CA LEU A 149 1.14 11.71 10.17
C LEU A 149 -0.37 11.97 10.09
N SER A 150 -1.16 11.26 10.87
CA SER A 150 -2.61 11.48 10.94
C SER A 150 -2.90 12.73 11.75
N ASN A 151 -3.83 13.57 11.28
CA ASN A 151 -4.33 14.74 12.06
C ASN A 151 -5.27 14.31 13.20
N LYS A 152 -5.36 13.01 13.50
CA LYS A 152 -6.16 12.47 14.59
C LYS A 152 -5.43 12.67 15.92
N LYS A 153 -6.19 12.91 16.98
CA LYS A 153 -5.65 12.88 18.34
C LYS A 153 -5.22 11.44 18.63
N THR A 154 -3.94 11.25 18.91
CA THR A 154 -3.36 9.93 19.18
C THR A 154 -3.47 9.58 20.65
N ASP A 155 -3.83 8.33 20.97
CA ASP A 155 -3.86 7.77 22.33
C ASP A 155 -2.91 6.57 22.40
N ASP A 156 -1.70 6.84 22.89
CA ASP A 156 -0.64 5.81 23.00
C ASP A 156 -0.73 4.95 24.27
N GLN A 157 -1.65 5.27 25.19
CA GLN A 157 -1.79 4.54 26.44
C GLN A 157 -2.67 3.27 26.31
N ASN A 158 -3.57 3.24 25.31
CA ASN A 158 -4.56 2.18 25.14
C ASN A 158 -4.41 1.48 23.77
N LEU A 159 -3.20 1.00 23.48
CA LEU A 159 -2.95 0.29 22.24
C LEU A 159 -3.45 -1.16 22.27
N LYS A 160 -4.15 -1.58 21.21
CA LYS A 160 -4.60 -2.95 21.03
C LYS A 160 -3.82 -3.61 19.91
N LEU A 161 -3.44 -4.88 20.13
CA LEU A 161 -2.91 -5.72 19.08
C LEU A 161 -4.06 -6.20 18.20
N ASN A 162 -4.00 -5.89 16.92
CA ASN A 162 -4.94 -6.36 15.91
C ASN A 162 -4.23 -7.33 14.96
N ARG A 163 -4.98 -8.31 14.46
CA ARG A 163 -4.52 -9.32 13.51
C ARG A 163 -5.45 -9.37 12.30
N ILE A 164 -4.87 -9.46 11.12
CA ILE A 164 -5.58 -9.69 9.86
C ILE A 164 -4.86 -10.81 9.11
N ASP A 165 -5.58 -11.89 8.86
CA ASP A 165 -5.10 -13.02 8.06
C ASP A 165 -5.64 -12.92 6.66
N TYR A 166 -4.78 -13.18 5.66
CA TYR A 166 -5.18 -13.21 4.27
C TYR A 166 -4.25 -14.06 3.42
N GLU A 167 -4.80 -14.69 2.41
CA GLU A 167 -4.00 -15.38 1.39
C GLU A 167 -3.41 -14.37 0.41
N SER A 168 -2.17 -14.60 -0.01
CA SER A 168 -1.54 -13.81 -1.08
C SER A 168 -0.47 -14.61 -1.80
N SER A 169 -0.60 -14.66 -3.13
CA SER A 169 0.40 -15.29 -4.00
C SER A 169 0.76 -16.71 -3.54
N GLY A 170 -0.29 -17.52 -3.26
CA GLY A 170 -0.17 -18.93 -2.85
C GLY A 170 0.33 -19.18 -1.42
N GLY A 171 0.63 -18.14 -0.64
CA GLY A 171 1.03 -18.26 0.76
C GLY A 171 0.06 -17.53 1.69
N ASN A 172 0.19 -17.77 3.00
CA ASN A 172 -0.62 -17.12 4.03
C ASN A 172 0.14 -15.94 4.63
N GLU A 173 -0.55 -14.82 4.76
CA GLU A 173 -0.03 -13.58 5.36
C GLU A 173 -0.76 -13.28 6.65
N VAL A 174 -0.01 -12.90 7.67
CA VAL A 174 -0.55 -12.35 8.93
C VAL A 174 -0.04 -10.93 9.08
N PHE A 175 -0.96 -9.98 9.09
CA PHE A 175 -0.68 -8.58 9.38
C PHE A 175 -1.04 -8.28 10.82
N LEU A 176 -0.01 -8.09 11.66
CA LEU A 176 -0.15 -7.68 13.05
C LEU A 176 0.05 -6.18 13.17
N SER A 177 -0.79 -5.49 13.93
CA SER A 177 -0.65 -4.05 14.14
C SER A 177 -1.08 -3.64 15.54
N TYR A 178 -0.34 -2.70 16.15
CA TYR A 178 -0.78 -1.98 17.34
C TYR A 178 -1.53 -0.72 16.92
N GLU A 179 -2.80 -0.62 17.32
CA GLU A 179 -3.71 0.45 16.93
C GLU A 179 -4.40 1.04 18.18
N ASP A 180 -4.66 2.36 18.16
CA ASP A 180 -5.49 3.03 19.16
C ASP A 180 -6.99 2.98 18.80
N ALA A 181 -7.83 3.51 19.71
CA ALA A 181 -9.28 3.57 19.49
C ALA A 181 -9.69 4.45 18.29
N ASN A 182 -8.80 5.29 17.79
CA ASN A 182 -9.02 6.17 16.64
C ASN A 182 -8.52 5.55 15.31
N ASP A 183 -8.15 4.26 15.33
CA ASP A 183 -7.62 3.51 14.18
C ASP A 183 -6.24 4.02 13.71
N SER A 184 -5.49 4.70 14.61
CA SER A 184 -4.10 5.10 14.33
C SER A 184 -3.16 3.92 14.57
N ILE A 185 -2.20 3.71 13.66
CA ILE A 185 -1.25 2.60 13.71
C ILE A 185 0.09 3.08 14.29
N TYR A 186 0.57 2.38 15.33
CA TYR A 186 1.81 2.69 16.03
C TYR A 186 2.95 1.74 15.69
N GLY A 187 2.64 0.57 15.22
CA GLY A 187 3.60 -0.40 14.72
C GLY A 187 2.90 -1.56 14.08
N PHE A 188 3.58 -2.24 13.18
CA PHE A 188 3.05 -3.42 12.52
C PHE A 188 4.16 -4.40 12.13
N LEU A 189 3.73 -5.64 11.89
CA LEU A 189 4.56 -6.71 11.39
C LEU A 189 3.80 -7.47 10.30
N ARG A 190 4.52 -7.91 9.27
CA ARG A 190 4.04 -8.84 8.24
C ARG A 190 4.75 -10.17 8.41
N LEU A 191 4.01 -11.18 8.79
CA LEU A 191 4.46 -12.57 8.83
C LEU A 191 3.88 -13.29 7.62
N ARG A 192 4.70 -14.14 6.98
CA ARG A 192 4.28 -14.97 5.85
C ARG A 192 4.63 -16.44 6.10
N LYS A 193 3.67 -17.31 5.95
CA LYS A 193 3.89 -18.72 5.63
C LYS A 193 4.03 -18.79 4.11
N PRO A 194 5.20 -19.14 3.58
CA PRO A 194 5.44 -19.15 2.14
C PRO A 194 4.57 -20.19 1.42
N SER A 195 4.45 -20.02 0.11
CA SER A 195 3.79 -21.01 -0.73
C SER A 195 4.60 -22.29 -0.85
N ILE A 196 3.97 -23.36 -1.29
CA ILE A 196 4.65 -24.63 -1.64
C ILE A 196 5.66 -24.48 -2.80
N LEU A 197 5.61 -23.36 -3.51
CA LEU A 197 6.51 -23.02 -4.62
C LEU A 197 7.70 -22.16 -4.17
N ALA A 198 7.92 -22.01 -2.85
CA ALA A 198 9.05 -21.26 -2.33
C ALA A 198 10.38 -21.85 -2.89
N HIS A 199 11.18 -20.96 -3.49
CA HIS A 199 12.38 -21.37 -4.23
C HIS A 199 13.68 -21.26 -3.44
N ARG A 200 13.62 -20.65 -2.25
CA ARG A 200 14.79 -20.50 -1.36
C ARG A 200 14.95 -21.75 -0.52
N ARG A 201 16.18 -22.32 -0.49
CA ARG A 201 16.51 -23.51 0.31
C ARG A 201 16.35 -23.30 1.81
N GLU A 202 16.57 -22.05 2.26
CA GLU A 202 16.45 -21.64 3.65
C GLU A 202 14.99 -21.49 4.11
N VAL A 203 14.07 -21.48 3.15
CA VAL A 203 12.64 -21.29 3.38
C VAL A 203 11.93 -22.60 3.03
N GLY A 204 11.95 -23.53 3.98
CA GLY A 204 11.26 -24.81 3.88
C GLY A 204 9.79 -24.71 4.28
N ASN A 205 9.11 -25.87 4.22
CA ASN A 205 7.70 -25.99 4.58
C ASN A 205 7.42 -25.62 6.04
N ASP A 206 8.42 -25.75 6.94
CA ASP A 206 8.32 -25.47 8.38
C ASP A 206 8.81 -24.07 8.74
N SER A 207 8.96 -23.19 7.75
CA SER A 207 9.48 -21.82 7.94
C SER A 207 8.40 -20.78 7.78
N CYS A 208 8.52 -19.72 8.58
CA CYS A 208 7.80 -18.47 8.38
C CYS A 208 8.78 -17.31 8.17
N ILE A 209 8.37 -16.29 7.44
CA ILE A 209 9.20 -15.14 7.12
C ILE A 209 8.56 -13.88 7.69
N VAL A 210 9.31 -13.15 8.52
CA VAL A 210 8.97 -11.76 8.86
C VAL A 210 9.44 -10.87 7.72
N ARG A 211 8.49 -10.41 6.88
CA ARG A 211 8.78 -9.60 5.68
C ARG A 211 8.91 -8.11 5.98
N GLU A 212 8.30 -7.65 7.05
CA GLU A 212 8.39 -6.26 7.51
C GLU A 212 8.10 -6.17 9.00
N LEU A 213 8.89 -5.37 9.71
CA LEU A 213 8.60 -4.88 11.05
C LEU A 213 8.85 -3.38 11.07
N HIS A 214 7.85 -2.62 11.48
CA HIS A 214 7.96 -1.17 11.55
C HIS A 214 7.25 -0.64 12.80
N VAL A 215 7.90 0.28 13.52
CA VAL A 215 7.33 1.00 14.66
C VAL A 215 7.39 2.49 14.37
N TYR A 216 6.26 3.16 14.49
CA TYR A 216 6.12 4.58 14.28
C TYR A 216 6.34 5.34 15.59
N GLY A 217 7.00 6.48 15.53
CA GLY A 217 7.24 7.35 16.69
C GLY A 217 8.17 8.50 16.32
N LYS A 218 8.35 9.45 17.22
CA LYS A 218 9.36 10.50 17.05
C LYS A 218 10.74 9.85 17.07
N SER A 219 11.51 10.09 16.02
CA SER A 219 12.91 9.63 15.92
C SER A 219 13.72 10.27 17.05
N LEU A 220 14.29 9.47 17.94
CA LEU A 220 15.27 9.91 18.92
C LEU A 220 16.67 9.70 18.34
N LYS A 221 17.62 10.56 18.74
CA LYS A 221 19.03 10.32 18.44
C LYS A 221 19.53 9.07 19.15
N LEU A 222 20.49 8.40 18.56
CA LEU A 222 21.10 7.20 19.15
C LEU A 222 21.60 7.53 20.57
N GLY A 223 21.07 6.83 21.59
CA GLY A 223 21.44 7.04 22.98
C GLY A 223 20.53 7.99 23.79
N GLU A 224 19.60 8.70 23.16
CA GLU A 224 18.59 9.49 23.89
C GLU A 224 17.45 8.59 24.39
N LYS A 225 17.22 8.60 25.71
CA LYS A 225 16.04 8.01 26.34
C LYS A 225 14.99 9.12 26.49
N GLY A 226 14.00 9.16 25.60
CA GLY A 226 12.83 10.03 25.80
C GLY A 226 11.83 9.33 26.71
N GLU A 227 11.42 9.96 27.80
CA GLU A 227 10.45 9.43 28.76
C GLU A 227 9.06 9.12 28.15
N ASN A 228 8.77 9.60 26.93
CA ASN A 228 7.52 9.44 26.19
C ASN A 228 7.71 8.91 24.77
N ALA A 229 8.81 8.22 24.48
CA ALA A 229 9.04 7.74 23.11
C ALA A 229 8.43 6.35 22.92
N ILE A 230 7.35 6.27 22.18
CA ILE A 230 6.62 5.05 21.77
C ILE A 230 7.58 4.01 21.17
N GLN A 231 8.63 4.42 20.48
CA GLN A 231 9.66 3.53 19.92
C GLN A 231 10.38 2.67 20.98
N HIS A 232 10.40 3.10 22.26
CA HIS A 232 11.01 2.36 23.37
C HIS A 232 10.01 1.58 24.21
N SER A 233 8.71 1.61 23.90
CA SER A 233 7.66 0.86 24.61
C SER A 233 7.71 -0.66 24.39
N GLY A 234 8.67 -1.15 23.62
CA GLY A 234 8.82 -2.57 23.34
C GLY A 234 7.85 -3.14 22.29
N LEU A 235 7.07 -2.30 21.59
CA LEU A 235 6.09 -2.74 20.59
C LEU A 235 6.71 -3.66 19.53
N GLY A 236 7.89 -3.34 19.02
CA GLY A 236 8.59 -4.18 18.05
C GLY A 236 8.93 -5.56 18.60
N LYS A 237 9.38 -5.63 19.86
CA LYS A 237 9.66 -6.90 20.56
C LYS A 237 8.37 -7.72 20.77
N ASN A 238 7.27 -7.07 21.11
CA ASN A 238 5.99 -7.74 21.33
C ASN A 238 5.42 -8.26 19.99
N LEU A 239 5.54 -7.49 18.91
CA LEU A 239 5.14 -7.93 17.56
C LEU A 239 5.96 -9.17 17.14
N MET A 240 7.27 -9.18 17.39
CA MET A 240 8.11 -10.36 17.09
C MET A 240 7.71 -11.57 17.91
N LYS A 241 7.49 -11.42 19.22
CA LYS A 241 7.04 -12.53 20.08
C LYS A 241 5.71 -13.13 19.61
N GLU A 242 4.76 -12.29 19.21
CA GLU A 242 3.48 -12.77 18.70
C GLU A 242 3.65 -13.48 17.35
N ALA A 243 4.51 -12.97 16.47
CA ALA A 243 4.83 -13.63 15.19
C ALA A 243 5.50 -15.00 15.41
N GLU A 244 6.44 -15.11 16.36
CA GLU A 244 7.08 -16.37 16.74
C GLU A 244 6.07 -17.39 17.32
N LYS A 245 5.12 -16.91 18.13
CA LYS A 245 4.05 -17.72 18.68
C LYS A 245 3.15 -18.27 17.59
N ILE A 246 2.66 -17.40 16.70
CA ILE A 246 1.81 -17.80 15.55
C ILE A 246 2.55 -18.79 14.65
N SER A 247 3.82 -18.55 14.37
CA SER A 247 4.62 -19.46 13.57
C SER A 247 4.66 -20.87 14.17
N LYS A 248 4.88 -20.99 15.47
CA LYS A 248 4.98 -22.29 16.18
C LYS A 248 3.64 -22.98 16.39
N GLU A 249 2.58 -22.23 16.65
CA GLU A 249 1.29 -22.80 17.05
C GLU A 249 0.36 -23.09 15.85
N GLU A 250 0.53 -22.36 14.73
CA GLU A 250 -0.44 -22.40 13.64
C GLU A 250 0.17 -22.83 12.30
N PHE A 251 1.51 -22.74 12.14
CA PHE A 251 2.18 -23.00 10.86
C PHE A 251 3.24 -24.10 10.92
N ASP A 252 3.44 -24.73 12.07
CA ASP A 252 4.29 -25.92 12.21
C ASP A 252 3.63 -27.19 11.66
#